data_7523b09a9806d02692d7600426a45c50
#
_entry.id   7523b09a9806d02692d7600426a45c50
#
_cell.length_a   1.000
_cell.length_b   1.000
_cell.length_c   1.000
_cell.angle_alpha   90.00
_cell.angle_beta   90.00
_cell.angle_gamma   90.00
#
_symmetry.space_group_name_H-M   'P 1'
#
loop_
_entity.id
_entity.type
_entity.pdbx_description
1 polymer ?
#
loop_
_entity_poly.entity_id
_entity_poly.type
_entity_poly.pdbx_seq_one_letter_code
_entity_poly.pdbx_strand_id
1 'polypeptide(L)'
;MYTKRIVLFPISIIVMLLLACQSVTNNNKSEETDDFTLSSIAVSNGELLDAYMCETKVNDVENSIPLSWSNVPDSTGSLAIIMYHYPNPNDTSSVNCYLLLWGIDPSVTGIAYGEADDGDWFMGSNKDGTAVSYTSPCSHSAGMHEYTIDLYALSETPPSLPTQSTIEVDYTVLKNAIKTVKIIDIASLSFSVVTE
;
A
#
# COMPACT_ATOMS: atom_id res chain seq x y z
N MET A 1 -55.61 32.11 -85.04
CA MET A 1 -56.00 31.44 -83.75
C MET A 1 -54.96 30.40 -83.47
N TYR A 2 -53.89 30.76 -82.67
CA TYR A 2 -52.73 29.90 -82.40
C TYR A 2 -52.83 29.39 -80.95
N THR A 3 -53.04 28.13 -80.78
CA THR A 3 -53.07 27.45 -79.48
C THR A 3 -51.65 27.05 -79.13
N LYS A 4 -51.09 27.69 -78.12
CA LYS A 4 -49.78 27.29 -77.48
C LYS A 4 -50.00 26.08 -76.58
N ARG A 5 -49.38 24.99 -76.95
CA ARG A 5 -49.24 23.81 -76.03
C ARG A 5 -48.09 24.06 -75.01
N ILE A 6 -48.44 24.03 -73.73
CA ILE A 6 -47.48 24.06 -72.64
C ILE A 6 -47.03 22.63 -72.36
N VAL A 7 -45.75 22.39 -72.54
CA VAL A 7 -45.14 21.11 -72.16
C VAL A 7 -44.65 21.24 -70.73
N LEU A 8 -45.27 20.49 -69.78
CA LEU A 8 -44.79 20.35 -68.41
C LEU A 8 -43.73 19.27 -68.36
N PHE A 9 -42.51 19.61 -67.92
CA PHE A 9 -41.47 18.68 -67.54
C PHE A 9 -41.64 18.32 -66.08
N PRO A 10 -41.59 17.04 -65.68
CA PRO A 10 -41.59 16.68 -64.32
C PRO A 10 -40.17 16.89 -63.71
N ILE A 11 -40.08 17.72 -62.67
CA ILE A 11 -38.87 17.90 -61.90
C ILE A 11 -38.78 16.68 -60.99
N SER A 12 -37.81 15.80 -61.26
CA SER A 12 -37.48 14.66 -60.42
C SER A 12 -36.61 15.16 -59.25
N ILE A 13 -37.20 15.26 -58.08
CA ILE A 13 -36.46 15.58 -56.82
C ILE A 13 -35.75 14.32 -56.38
N ILE A 14 -34.44 14.28 -56.61
CA ILE A 14 -33.54 13.28 -56.02
C ILE A 14 -33.28 13.71 -54.57
N VAL A 15 -33.95 13.05 -53.61
CA VAL A 15 -33.63 13.17 -52.20
C VAL A 15 -32.40 12.33 -51.91
N MET A 16 -31.26 12.97 -51.78
CA MET A 16 -30.01 12.36 -51.39
C MET A 16 -30.01 12.19 -49.88
N LEU A 17 -30.31 10.97 -49.35
CA LEU A 17 -30.15 10.65 -47.98
C LEU A 17 -28.65 10.58 -47.66
N LEU A 18 -28.13 11.60 -46.99
CA LEU A 18 -26.83 11.58 -46.36
C LEU A 18 -26.97 10.74 -45.08
N LEU A 19 -26.55 9.47 -45.11
CA LEU A 19 -26.28 8.69 -43.90
C LEU A 19 -25.02 9.31 -43.26
N ALA A 20 -25.23 10.16 -42.24
CA ALA A 20 -24.16 10.56 -41.35
C ALA A 20 -23.82 9.35 -40.45
N CYS A 21 -22.73 8.67 -40.78
CA CYS A 21 -22.12 7.68 -39.90
C CYS A 21 -21.52 8.44 -38.70
N GLN A 22 -22.26 8.55 -37.61
CA GLN A 22 -21.70 9.00 -36.34
C GLN A 22 -20.83 7.84 -35.77
N SER A 23 -19.53 7.97 -35.93
CA SER A 23 -18.58 7.17 -35.19
C SER A 23 -18.71 7.55 -33.73
N VAL A 24 -19.39 6.68 -32.97
CA VAL A 24 -19.35 6.71 -31.48
C VAL A 24 -17.93 6.32 -31.09
N THR A 25 -17.08 7.31 -30.88
CA THR A 25 -15.81 7.09 -30.18
C THR A 25 -16.18 6.80 -28.72
N ASN A 26 -16.29 5.51 -28.37
CA ASN A 26 -16.25 5.08 -26.99
C ASN A 26 -14.86 5.42 -26.44
N ASN A 27 -14.72 6.61 -25.86
CA ASN A 27 -13.63 6.91 -24.95
C ASN A 27 -13.89 6.12 -23.67
N ASN A 28 -13.66 4.81 -23.70
CA ASN A 28 -13.29 4.09 -22.50
C ASN A 28 -11.88 4.55 -22.12
N LYS A 29 -11.77 5.73 -21.49
CA LYS A 29 -10.66 6.03 -20.62
C LYS A 29 -10.78 5.01 -19.49
N SER A 30 -10.03 3.91 -19.56
CA SER A 30 -9.71 3.14 -18.38
C SER A 30 -9.14 4.19 -17.41
N GLU A 31 -9.80 4.43 -16.29
CA GLU A 31 -9.14 5.08 -15.17
C GLU A 31 -7.99 4.13 -14.84
N GLU A 32 -6.78 4.50 -15.24
CA GLU A 32 -5.55 3.95 -14.70
C GLU A 32 -5.60 4.37 -13.22
N THR A 33 -6.15 3.51 -12.38
CA THR A 33 -5.98 3.64 -10.93
C THR A 33 -4.51 3.35 -10.70
N ASP A 34 -3.74 4.38 -10.36
CA ASP A 34 -2.36 4.19 -9.96
C ASP A 34 -2.36 3.17 -8.80
N ASP A 35 -1.47 2.18 -8.87
CA ASP A 35 -1.39 1.11 -7.87
C ASP A 35 -1.08 1.67 -6.47
N PHE A 36 -1.68 1.10 -5.44
CA PHE A 36 -1.30 1.36 -4.06
C PHE A 36 0.14 0.90 -3.83
N THR A 37 1.04 1.81 -3.47
CA THR A 37 2.48 1.53 -3.40
C THR A 37 3.08 1.87 -2.06
N LEU A 38 4.10 1.10 -1.65
CA LEU A 38 4.93 1.32 -0.48
C LEU A 38 6.40 1.36 -0.91
N SER A 39 7.15 2.31 -0.40
CA SER A 39 8.58 2.48 -0.68
C SER A 39 9.34 3.00 0.54
N SER A 40 10.67 2.90 0.48
CA SER A 40 11.58 3.48 1.48
C SER A 40 12.87 3.95 0.81
N ILE A 41 13.33 5.13 1.17
CA ILE A 41 14.67 5.61 0.77
C ILE A 41 15.81 4.85 1.47
N ALA A 42 15.47 4.07 2.51
CA ALA A 42 16.41 3.17 3.18
C ALA A 42 16.71 1.91 2.36
N VAL A 43 15.93 1.64 1.30
CA VAL A 43 16.08 0.46 0.44
C VAL A 43 16.55 0.90 -0.94
N SER A 44 17.66 0.33 -1.40
CA SER A 44 18.22 0.58 -2.73
C SER A 44 18.51 -0.75 -3.42
N ASN A 45 18.03 -0.93 -4.65
CA ASN A 45 18.21 -2.17 -5.43
C ASN A 45 17.76 -3.46 -4.69
N GLY A 46 16.75 -3.36 -3.81
CA GLY A 46 16.26 -4.49 -3.03
C GLY A 46 17.10 -4.82 -1.79
N GLU A 47 18.05 -3.96 -1.41
CA GLU A 47 18.88 -4.13 -0.21
C GLU A 47 18.70 -2.95 0.74
N LEU A 48 18.69 -3.24 2.05
CA LEU A 48 18.71 -2.21 3.09
C LEU A 48 20.09 -1.55 3.14
N LEU A 49 20.12 -0.22 3.12
CA LEU A 49 21.37 0.54 3.23
C LEU A 49 21.95 0.39 4.65
N ASP A 50 23.28 0.29 4.74
CA ASP A 50 24.03 0.10 6.00
C ASP A 50 23.66 1.11 7.10
N ALA A 51 23.35 2.35 6.70
CA ALA A 51 22.97 3.42 7.61
C ALA A 51 21.70 3.14 8.41
N TYR A 52 20.90 2.14 8.02
CA TYR A 52 19.64 1.77 8.67
C TYR A 52 19.67 0.37 9.29
N MET A 53 20.83 -0.28 9.32
CA MET A 53 21.03 -1.57 9.95
C MET A 53 21.61 -1.40 11.35
N CYS A 54 21.24 -2.33 12.25
CA CYS A 54 21.82 -2.43 13.58
C CYS A 54 21.85 -1.10 14.35
N GLU A 55 20.75 -0.37 14.30
CA GLU A 55 20.61 0.92 14.99
C GLU A 55 20.96 0.81 16.48
N THR A 56 21.62 1.81 16.99
CA THR A 56 21.93 1.90 18.42
C THR A 56 20.69 2.31 19.20
N LYS A 57 20.34 1.54 20.23
CA LYS A 57 19.24 1.89 21.11
C LYS A 57 19.53 3.17 21.90
N VAL A 58 18.59 4.11 21.84
CA VAL A 58 18.59 5.31 22.67
C VAL A 58 17.31 5.25 23.52
N ASN A 59 17.45 5.15 24.83
CA ASN A 59 16.33 4.92 25.77
C ASN A 59 15.50 3.67 25.42
N ASP A 60 16.17 2.57 25.03
CA ASP A 60 15.57 1.31 24.59
C ASP A 60 14.81 1.35 23.25
N VAL A 61 14.87 2.45 22.52
CA VAL A 61 14.24 2.64 21.21
C VAL A 61 15.30 2.73 20.10
N GLU A 62 15.04 2.09 18.98
CA GLU A 62 15.84 2.18 17.75
C GLU A 62 15.10 3.05 16.74
N ASN A 63 15.84 3.86 15.96
CA ASN A 63 15.24 4.68 14.92
C ASN A 63 14.61 3.80 13.83
N SER A 64 13.35 4.01 13.53
CA SER A 64 12.65 3.30 12.47
C SER A 64 13.09 3.77 11.09
N ILE A 65 13.07 2.86 10.11
CA ILE A 65 13.32 3.26 8.72
C ILE A 65 12.20 4.17 8.22
N PRO A 66 12.52 5.15 7.35
CA PRO A 66 11.50 6.00 6.74
C PRO A 66 10.66 5.19 5.75
N LEU A 67 9.36 5.43 5.75
CA LEU A 67 8.41 4.80 4.83
C LEU A 67 7.61 5.87 4.08
N SER A 68 7.31 5.62 2.83
CA SER A 68 6.42 6.47 2.01
C SER A 68 5.48 5.60 1.20
N TRP A 69 4.23 6.04 1.06
CA TRP A 69 3.24 5.36 0.26
C TRP A 69 2.36 6.33 -0.52
N SER A 70 1.73 5.83 -1.56
CA SER A 70 0.84 6.61 -2.41
C SER A 70 -0.34 5.78 -2.90
N ASN A 71 -1.35 6.47 -3.44
CA ASN A 71 -2.54 5.88 -4.05
C ASN A 71 -3.33 4.99 -3.08
N VAL A 72 -3.45 5.44 -1.82
CA VAL A 72 -4.32 4.77 -0.83
C VAL A 72 -5.73 4.70 -1.40
N PRO A 73 -6.37 3.51 -1.48
CA PRO A 73 -7.71 3.38 -2.03
C PRO A 73 -8.75 4.25 -1.30
N ASP A 74 -9.63 4.93 -2.03
CA ASP A 74 -10.64 5.88 -1.50
C ASP A 74 -11.55 5.29 -0.41
N SER A 75 -11.77 3.98 -0.42
CA SER A 75 -12.63 3.29 0.56
C SER A 75 -11.89 2.89 1.84
N THR A 76 -10.63 3.30 2.01
CA THR A 76 -9.82 3.00 3.19
C THR A 76 -10.29 3.83 4.38
N GLY A 77 -10.59 3.16 5.49
CA GLY A 77 -10.94 3.78 6.76
C GLY A 77 -9.79 3.78 7.77
N SER A 78 -8.77 2.93 7.57
CA SER A 78 -7.59 2.84 8.44
C SER A 78 -6.44 2.13 7.72
N LEU A 79 -5.20 2.50 8.05
CA LEU A 79 -4.02 1.77 7.60
C LEU A 79 -3.37 1.01 8.77
N ALA A 80 -2.68 -0.09 8.44
CA ALA A 80 -1.86 -0.85 9.39
C ALA A 80 -0.56 -1.31 8.73
N ILE A 81 0.53 -1.38 9.50
CA ILE A 81 1.86 -1.80 9.03
C ILE A 81 2.33 -3.00 9.84
N ILE A 82 2.86 -3.99 9.13
CA ILE A 82 3.58 -5.11 9.72
C ILE A 82 4.92 -5.25 9.00
N MET A 83 6.04 -5.15 9.74
CA MET A 83 7.37 -5.49 9.23
C MET A 83 7.84 -6.78 9.88
N TYR A 84 8.22 -7.76 9.05
CA TYR A 84 8.56 -9.09 9.54
C TYR A 84 9.66 -9.77 8.70
N HIS A 85 10.22 -10.84 9.26
CA HIS A 85 11.18 -11.74 8.64
C HIS A 85 10.90 -13.17 9.07
N TYR A 86 10.95 -14.11 8.14
CA TYR A 86 10.92 -15.54 8.45
C TYR A 86 12.35 -16.08 8.58
N PRO A 87 12.83 -16.47 9.79
CA PRO A 87 14.18 -16.99 9.99
C PRO A 87 14.49 -18.22 9.11
N ASN A 88 13.45 -19.00 8.82
CA ASN A 88 13.51 -20.09 7.85
C ASN A 88 12.47 -19.82 6.74
N PRO A 89 12.89 -19.48 5.51
CA PRO A 89 11.96 -19.17 4.42
C PRO A 89 11.05 -20.34 4.02
N ASN A 90 11.42 -21.57 4.42
CA ASN A 90 10.60 -22.77 4.16
C ASN A 90 9.63 -23.09 5.31
N ASP A 91 9.67 -22.35 6.41
CA ASP A 91 8.83 -22.55 7.59
C ASP A 91 8.32 -21.22 8.10
N THR A 92 7.08 -20.89 7.74
CA THR A 92 6.41 -19.65 8.16
C THR A 92 5.74 -19.75 9.54
N SER A 93 5.94 -20.84 10.27
CA SER A 93 5.42 -21.01 11.63
C SER A 93 6.18 -20.16 12.66
N SER A 94 7.43 -19.80 12.35
CA SER A 94 8.25 -18.91 13.15
C SER A 94 8.46 -17.59 12.43
N VAL A 95 8.12 -16.48 13.05
CA VAL A 95 8.23 -15.13 12.51
C VAL A 95 8.89 -14.20 13.53
N ASN A 96 9.84 -13.39 13.05
CA ASN A 96 10.36 -12.25 13.79
C ASN A 96 9.60 -10.99 13.29
N CYS A 97 9.02 -10.23 14.18
CA CYS A 97 8.29 -9.00 13.84
C CYS A 97 9.04 -7.77 14.35
N TYR A 98 9.24 -6.79 13.50
CA TYR A 98 10.12 -5.65 13.72
C TYR A 98 9.37 -4.33 13.90
N LEU A 99 8.16 -4.24 13.33
CA LEU A 99 7.28 -3.08 13.44
C LEU A 99 5.82 -3.52 13.33
N LEU A 100 4.99 -3.08 14.25
CA LEU A 100 3.55 -3.28 14.28
C LEU A 100 2.87 -1.95 14.52
N LEU A 101 2.12 -1.45 13.53
CA LEU A 101 1.34 -0.21 13.64
C LEU A 101 -0.10 -0.47 13.20
N TRP A 102 -1.06 0.20 13.85
CA TRP A 102 -2.47 0.20 13.46
C TRP A 102 -3.14 1.52 13.81
N GLY A 103 -4.30 1.75 13.20
CA GLY A 103 -5.06 2.98 13.41
C GLY A 103 -4.45 4.20 12.73
N ILE A 104 -3.60 3.99 11.69
CA ILE A 104 -3.03 5.09 10.92
C ILE A 104 -4.16 5.71 10.07
N ASP A 105 -4.29 7.04 10.09
CA ASP A 105 -5.26 7.77 9.26
C ASP A 105 -4.90 7.62 7.76
N PRO A 106 -5.86 7.32 6.88
CA PRO A 106 -5.61 7.15 5.45
C PRO A 106 -5.02 8.38 4.74
N SER A 107 -5.11 9.57 5.32
CA SER A 107 -4.49 10.79 4.79
C SER A 107 -2.99 10.90 5.04
N VAL A 108 -2.44 10.06 5.94
CA VAL A 108 -0.99 9.96 6.15
C VAL A 108 -0.36 9.29 4.93
N THR A 109 0.75 9.82 4.46
CA THR A 109 1.45 9.34 3.26
C THR A 109 2.86 8.82 3.53
N GLY A 110 3.27 8.73 4.79
CA GLY A 110 4.59 8.22 5.17
C GLY A 110 4.90 8.41 6.65
N ILE A 111 6.02 7.83 7.04
CA ILE A 111 6.63 7.94 8.37
C ILE A 111 8.08 8.36 8.14
N ALA A 112 8.53 9.44 8.77
CA ALA A 112 9.91 9.87 8.66
C ALA A 112 10.87 8.96 9.45
N TYR A 113 12.17 9.10 9.21
CA TYR A 113 13.18 8.33 9.92
C TYR A 113 13.09 8.57 11.44
N GLY A 114 12.97 7.49 12.20
CA GLY A 114 12.88 7.51 13.66
C GLY A 114 11.52 7.93 14.23
N GLU A 115 10.49 8.14 13.40
CA GLU A 115 9.20 8.69 13.84
C GLU A 115 8.07 7.65 13.91
N ALA A 116 8.38 6.35 13.90
CA ALA A 116 7.32 5.33 13.94
C ALA A 116 6.53 5.33 15.27
N ASP A 117 7.11 5.80 16.35
CA ASP A 117 6.52 5.91 17.69
C ASP A 117 5.92 7.30 18.02
N ASP A 118 6.06 8.28 17.11
CA ASP A 118 5.65 9.67 17.35
C ASP A 118 4.31 10.07 16.68
N GLY A 119 3.65 9.17 15.93
CA GLY A 119 2.44 9.48 15.18
C GLY A 119 1.14 9.26 15.94
N ASP A 120 0.04 9.78 15.36
CA ASP A 120 -1.33 9.57 15.85
C ASP A 120 -1.86 8.17 15.48
N TRP A 121 -1.12 7.14 15.82
CA TRP A 121 -1.44 5.73 15.62
C TRP A 121 -0.95 4.92 16.82
N PHE A 122 -1.18 3.62 16.80
CA PHE A 122 -0.80 2.73 17.88
C PHE A 122 0.28 1.77 17.43
N MET A 123 1.15 1.38 18.37
CA MET A 123 2.28 0.48 18.13
C MET A 123 2.21 -0.75 19.03
N GLY A 124 2.59 -1.90 18.47
CA GLY A 124 2.69 -3.18 19.16
C GLY A 124 4.08 -3.46 19.74
N SER A 125 4.28 -4.72 20.14
CA SER A 125 5.55 -5.19 20.71
C SER A 125 6.68 -5.17 19.68
N ASN A 126 7.88 -4.88 20.15
CA ASN A 126 9.11 -5.08 19.40
C ASN A 126 9.38 -6.58 19.17
N LYS A 127 10.43 -6.89 18.38
CA LYS A 127 10.84 -8.25 18.04
C LYS A 127 11.04 -9.14 19.27
N ASP A 128 11.55 -8.60 20.37
CA ASP A 128 11.85 -9.35 21.58
C ASP A 128 10.66 -9.46 22.55
N GLY A 129 9.54 -8.80 22.24
CA GLY A 129 8.33 -8.79 23.08
C GLY A 129 8.48 -8.02 24.40
N THR A 130 9.47 -7.15 24.51
CA THR A 130 9.86 -6.50 25.77
C THR A 130 9.53 -5.01 25.84
N ALA A 131 9.31 -4.37 24.67
CA ALA A 131 9.01 -2.95 24.58
C ALA A 131 8.01 -2.68 23.43
N VAL A 132 7.31 -1.56 23.52
CA VAL A 132 6.56 -0.96 22.41
C VAL A 132 7.55 -0.11 21.64
N SER A 133 8.11 -0.67 20.56
CA SER A 133 9.11 0.02 19.74
C SER A 133 9.35 -0.70 18.41
N TYR A 134 10.00 0.00 17.51
CA TYR A 134 10.64 -0.60 16.35
C TYR A 134 11.87 -1.40 16.75
N THR A 135 12.23 -2.43 15.97
CA THR A 135 13.52 -3.11 16.02
C THR A 135 14.18 -3.01 14.66
N SER A 136 15.42 -2.56 14.57
CA SER A 136 16.14 -2.50 13.30
C SER A 136 16.57 -3.89 12.83
N PRO A 137 16.62 -4.15 11.52
CA PRO A 137 17.24 -5.35 10.99
C PRO A 137 18.70 -5.45 11.40
N CYS A 138 19.02 -6.48 12.18
CA CYS A 138 20.37 -6.75 12.65
C CYS A 138 20.54 -8.27 12.83
N SER A 139 20.87 -8.97 11.74
CA SER A 139 21.16 -10.39 11.82
C SER A 139 22.59 -10.63 12.27
N HIS A 140 22.80 -11.57 13.18
CA HIS A 140 24.13 -12.01 13.63
C HIS A 140 24.57 -13.29 12.90
N SER A 141 23.72 -13.90 12.09
CA SER A 141 24.07 -15.06 11.28
C SER A 141 24.49 -14.61 9.88
N ALA A 142 25.56 -15.23 9.36
CA ALA A 142 26.01 -14.99 8.00
C ALA A 142 24.94 -15.43 7.00
N GLY A 143 24.83 -14.68 5.90
CA GLY A 143 23.92 -14.97 4.81
C GLY A 143 23.00 -13.81 4.45
N MET A 144 22.06 -14.11 3.56
CA MET A 144 21.04 -13.17 3.11
C MET A 144 19.75 -13.39 3.92
N HIS A 145 19.24 -12.31 4.49
CA HIS A 145 18.01 -12.28 5.29
C HIS A 145 16.98 -11.40 4.60
N GLU A 146 15.83 -11.97 4.25
CA GLU A 146 14.76 -11.26 3.55
C GLU A 146 13.73 -10.72 4.55
N TYR A 147 13.45 -9.44 4.46
CA TYR A 147 12.46 -8.71 5.26
C TYR A 147 11.31 -8.26 4.37
N THR A 148 10.12 -8.25 4.92
CA THR A 148 8.94 -7.73 4.25
C THR A 148 8.21 -6.73 5.13
N ILE A 149 7.77 -5.64 4.51
CA ILE A 149 6.85 -4.67 5.11
C ILE A 149 5.56 -4.73 4.32
N ASP A 150 4.47 -5.08 4.99
CA ASP A 150 3.12 -5.01 4.44
C ASP A 150 2.40 -3.79 5.01
N LEU A 151 1.89 -2.93 4.13
CA LEU A 151 0.98 -1.83 4.43
C LEU A 151 -0.43 -2.25 4.00
N TYR A 152 -1.32 -2.41 4.97
CA TYR A 152 -2.72 -2.81 4.76
C TYR A 152 -3.61 -1.59 4.66
N ALA A 153 -4.39 -1.49 3.60
CA ALA A 153 -5.54 -0.61 3.49
C ALA A 153 -6.80 -1.37 3.98
N LEU A 154 -7.38 -0.93 5.09
CA LEU A 154 -8.49 -1.58 5.77
C LEU A 154 -9.76 -0.73 5.68
N SER A 155 -10.94 -1.37 5.69
CA SER A 155 -12.22 -0.64 5.74
C SER A 155 -12.40 0.15 7.03
N GLU A 156 -11.76 -0.27 8.11
CA GLU A 156 -11.80 0.36 9.44
C GLU A 156 -10.65 -0.16 10.30
N THR A 157 -10.35 0.53 11.40
CA THR A 157 -9.46 -0.02 12.42
C THR A 157 -10.14 -1.25 13.06
N PRO A 158 -9.48 -2.42 13.12
CA PRO A 158 -10.07 -3.61 13.73
C PRO A 158 -10.54 -3.34 15.16
N PRO A 159 -11.83 -3.54 15.48
CA PRO A 159 -12.40 -3.17 16.78
C PRO A 159 -11.88 -4.03 17.95
N SER A 160 -11.21 -5.14 17.65
CA SER A 160 -10.55 -5.99 18.64
C SER A 160 -9.20 -5.47 19.11
N LEU A 161 -8.64 -4.45 18.42
CA LEU A 161 -7.38 -3.83 18.81
C LEU A 161 -7.60 -2.73 19.85
N PRO A 162 -6.68 -2.56 20.80
CA PRO A 162 -6.75 -1.48 21.77
C PRO A 162 -6.53 -0.11 21.11
N THR A 163 -7.04 0.94 21.75
CA THR A 163 -6.83 2.34 21.38
C THR A 163 -5.63 2.96 22.12
N GLN A 164 -4.63 2.15 22.36
CA GLN A 164 -3.35 2.53 22.97
C GLN A 164 -2.25 1.57 22.53
N SER A 165 -1.03 2.05 22.47
CA SER A 165 0.15 1.23 22.21
C SER A 165 0.42 0.27 23.37
N THR A 166 0.72 -1.00 23.07
CA THR A 166 0.92 -2.04 24.09
C THR A 166 1.72 -3.22 23.56
N ILE A 167 2.52 -3.83 24.42
CA ILE A 167 3.27 -5.07 24.13
C ILE A 167 2.37 -6.31 23.98
N GLU A 168 1.10 -6.22 24.38
CA GLU A 168 0.14 -7.32 24.22
C GLU A 168 -0.30 -7.54 22.76
N VAL A 169 -0.06 -6.55 21.89
CA VAL A 169 -0.29 -6.68 20.44
C VAL A 169 1.02 -7.12 19.80
N ASP A 170 1.14 -8.42 19.60
CA ASP A 170 2.22 -9.06 18.82
C ASP A 170 1.80 -9.26 17.36
N TYR A 171 2.68 -9.89 16.57
CA TYR A 171 2.41 -10.24 15.17
C TYR A 171 1.11 -11.03 15.01
N THR A 172 0.90 -12.03 15.86
CA THR A 172 -0.25 -12.93 15.75
C THR A 172 -1.56 -12.21 16.07
N VAL A 173 -1.56 -11.37 17.10
CA VAL A 173 -2.70 -10.56 17.52
C VAL A 173 -3.08 -9.60 16.42
N LEU A 174 -2.12 -8.79 15.89
CA LEU A 174 -2.40 -7.82 14.83
C LEU A 174 -2.84 -8.51 13.53
N LYS A 175 -2.13 -9.55 13.10
CA LYS A 175 -2.47 -10.29 11.87
C LYS A 175 -3.86 -10.93 11.92
N ASN A 176 -4.27 -11.44 13.08
CA ASN A 176 -5.61 -11.99 13.27
C ASN A 176 -6.67 -10.90 13.34
N ALA A 177 -6.38 -9.77 14.00
CA ALA A 177 -7.30 -8.63 14.03
C ALA A 177 -7.57 -8.07 12.62
N ILE A 178 -6.54 -7.87 11.80
CA ILE A 178 -6.68 -7.42 10.40
C ILE A 178 -7.63 -8.32 9.60
N LYS A 179 -7.61 -9.64 9.82
CA LYS A 179 -8.50 -10.59 9.13
C LYS A 179 -9.99 -10.45 9.52
N THR A 180 -10.32 -9.74 10.61
CA THR A 180 -11.71 -9.56 11.05
C THR A 180 -12.43 -8.42 10.35
N VAL A 181 -11.71 -7.57 9.62
CA VAL A 181 -12.24 -6.48 8.81
C VAL A 181 -11.95 -6.69 7.33
N LYS A 182 -12.59 -5.91 6.46
CA LYS A 182 -12.31 -6.01 5.03
C LYS A 182 -10.93 -5.41 4.73
N ILE A 183 -10.04 -6.22 4.19
CA ILE A 183 -8.81 -5.76 3.55
C ILE A 183 -9.19 -5.25 2.16
N ILE A 184 -8.93 -3.98 1.89
CA ILE A 184 -9.22 -3.32 0.62
C ILE A 184 -8.09 -3.58 -0.35
N ASP A 185 -6.84 -3.34 0.11
CA ASP A 185 -5.63 -3.57 -0.66
C ASP A 185 -4.42 -3.75 0.25
N ILE A 186 -3.30 -4.22 -0.31
CA ILE A 186 -2.03 -4.40 0.40
C ILE A 186 -0.89 -3.93 -0.51
N ALA A 187 -0.11 -2.98 -0.04
CA ALA A 187 1.17 -2.61 -0.66
C ALA A 187 2.31 -3.25 0.13
N SER A 188 3.24 -3.91 -0.56
CA SER A 188 4.36 -4.62 0.08
C SER A 188 5.71 -4.11 -0.41
N LEU A 189 6.67 -4.01 0.50
CA LEU A 189 8.07 -3.73 0.22
C LEU A 189 8.92 -4.86 0.80
N SER A 190 9.65 -5.58 -0.06
CA SER A 190 10.63 -6.59 0.36
C SER A 190 12.04 -6.09 0.10
N PHE A 191 12.95 -6.41 1.01
CA PHE A 191 14.36 -6.10 0.90
C PHE A 191 15.21 -7.15 1.64
N SER A 192 16.48 -7.23 1.26
CA SER A 192 17.46 -8.10 1.91
C SER A 192 18.45 -7.32 2.78
N VAL A 193 18.96 -8.02 3.78
CA VAL A 193 20.15 -7.65 4.57
C VAL A 193 21.17 -8.77 4.39
N VAL A 194 22.37 -8.42 3.98
CA VAL A 194 23.47 -9.38 3.82
C VAL A 194 24.45 -9.18 4.95
N THR A 195 24.75 -10.27 5.68
CA THR A 195 25.75 -10.30 6.76
C THR A 195 26.87 -11.28 6.39
N GLU A 196 28.11 -10.87 6.61
CA GLU A 196 29.32 -11.69 6.37
C GLU A 196 29.60 -12.70 7.48
#